data_e39a85c2569a301c387d2f53f0b51c59
#
_entry.id   e39a85c2569a301c387d2f53f0b51c59
#
_cell.length_a   1.000
_cell.length_b   1.000
_cell.length_c   1.000
_cell.angle_alpha   90.00
_cell.angle_beta   90.00
_cell.angle_gamma   90.00
#
_symmetry.space_group_name_H-M   'P 1'
#
loop_
_entity.id
_entity.type
_entity.pdbx_description
1 polymer ?
#
loop_
_entity_poly.entity_id
_entity_poly.type
_entity_poly.pdbx_seq_one_letter_code
_entity_poly.pdbx_strand_id
1 'polypeptide(L)'
;MERVVSYIKNHGSAEGPVTNGEISSKLGITEVNVRKLINQARREGIPICSCPKGYYYSEDKTDILETIDSLMSRTISVEKAISGLLTALR
;
A
#
# COMPACT_ATOMS: atom_id res chain seq x y z
N MET A 1 3.88 -12.49 6.07
CA MET A 1 4.49 -11.17 5.82
C MET A 1 5.80 -11.27 5.03
N GLU A 2 6.71 -12.13 5.44
CA GLU A 2 8.03 -12.26 4.78
C GLU A 2 7.95 -12.58 3.29
N ARG A 3 7.02 -13.46 2.91
CA ARG A 3 6.85 -13.83 1.50
C ARG A 3 6.41 -12.64 0.64
N VAL A 4 5.49 -11.83 1.16
CA VAL A 4 5.01 -10.63 0.45
C VAL A 4 6.14 -9.62 0.34
N VAL A 5 6.84 -9.34 1.43
CA VAL A 5 7.97 -8.40 1.44
C VAL A 5 9.06 -8.86 0.46
N SER A 6 9.44 -10.13 0.51
CA SER A 6 10.47 -10.69 -0.38
C SER A 6 10.06 -10.58 -1.85
N TYR A 7 8.80 -10.87 -2.16
CA TYR A 7 8.31 -10.77 -3.52
C TYR A 7 8.41 -9.34 -4.04
N ILE A 8 7.95 -8.38 -3.25
CA ILE A 8 8.03 -6.96 -3.63
C ILE A 8 9.47 -6.50 -3.79
N LYS A 9 10.34 -6.90 -2.85
CA LYS A 9 11.76 -6.56 -2.89
C LYS A 9 12.46 -7.09 -4.14
N ASN A 10 12.14 -8.30 -4.53
CA ASN A 10 12.82 -8.99 -5.63
C ASN A 10 12.24 -8.64 -7.01
N HIS A 11 10.98 -8.25 -7.08
CA HIS A 11 10.27 -8.08 -8.35
C HIS A 11 9.73 -6.67 -8.59
N GLY A 12 9.61 -5.83 -7.55
CA GLY A 12 9.06 -4.49 -7.66
C GLY A 12 10.14 -3.41 -7.57
N SER A 13 10.09 -2.46 -8.50
CA SER A 13 10.94 -1.26 -8.48
C SER A 13 10.09 -0.05 -8.80
N ALA A 14 10.64 1.15 -8.61
CA ALA A 14 9.93 2.39 -8.94
C ALA A 14 9.53 2.45 -10.42
N GLU A 15 10.34 1.87 -11.29
CA GLU A 15 10.06 1.81 -12.74
C GLU A 15 9.13 0.65 -13.11
N GLY A 16 9.13 -0.42 -12.32
CA GLY A 16 8.31 -1.61 -12.56
C GLY A 16 7.69 -2.11 -11.28
N PRO A 17 6.71 -1.40 -10.71
CA PRO A 17 6.07 -1.86 -9.47
C PRO A 17 5.22 -3.11 -9.71
N VAL A 18 4.99 -3.88 -8.64
CA VAL A 18 4.15 -5.07 -8.69
C VAL A 18 2.76 -4.75 -8.17
N THR A 19 1.73 -5.26 -8.83
CA THR A 19 0.35 -5.01 -8.43
C THR A 19 -0.07 -5.97 -7.32
N ASN A 20 -1.12 -5.58 -6.58
CA ASN A 20 -1.74 -6.46 -5.59
C ASN A 20 -2.18 -7.78 -6.24
N GLY A 21 -2.83 -7.69 -7.42
CA GLY A 21 -3.29 -8.88 -8.14
C GLY A 21 -2.15 -9.82 -8.51
N GLU A 22 -1.00 -9.29 -8.92
CA GLU A 22 0.17 -10.11 -9.22
C GLU A 22 0.68 -10.84 -7.96
N ILE A 23 0.80 -10.12 -6.86
CA ILE A 23 1.26 -10.71 -5.58
C ILE A 23 0.28 -11.80 -5.13
N SER A 24 -1.01 -11.49 -5.17
CA SER A 24 -2.08 -12.42 -4.82
C SER A 24 -1.98 -13.70 -5.63
N SER A 25 -1.86 -13.59 -6.93
CA SER A 25 -1.78 -14.72 -7.85
C SER A 25 -0.53 -15.56 -7.62
N LYS A 26 0.62 -14.92 -7.47
CA LYS A 26 1.91 -15.63 -7.33
C LYS A 26 2.06 -16.31 -5.97
N LEU A 27 1.53 -15.74 -4.92
CA LEU A 27 1.66 -16.28 -3.57
C LEU A 27 0.46 -17.12 -3.13
N GLY A 28 -0.60 -17.15 -3.92
CA GLY A 28 -1.79 -17.95 -3.61
C GLY A 28 -2.56 -17.44 -2.38
N ILE A 29 -2.59 -16.13 -2.18
CA ILE A 29 -3.33 -15.50 -1.08
C ILE A 29 -4.28 -14.45 -1.66
N THR A 30 -5.29 -14.05 -0.88
CA THR A 30 -6.27 -13.08 -1.35
C THR A 30 -5.67 -11.68 -1.41
N GLU A 31 -6.24 -10.81 -2.26
CA GLU A 31 -5.81 -9.41 -2.33
C GLU A 31 -6.01 -8.67 -1.02
N VAL A 32 -7.04 -9.02 -0.27
CA VAL A 32 -7.29 -8.47 1.07
C VAL A 32 -6.13 -8.82 2.00
N ASN A 33 -5.68 -10.08 1.98
CA ASN A 33 -4.55 -10.50 2.81
C ASN A 33 -3.24 -9.86 2.37
N VAL A 34 -3.03 -9.65 1.07
CA VAL A 34 -1.86 -8.91 0.58
C VAL A 34 -1.82 -7.52 1.22
N ARG A 35 -2.94 -6.78 1.18
CA ARG A 35 -3.01 -5.44 1.78
C ARG A 35 -2.76 -5.45 3.28
N LYS A 36 -3.31 -6.44 3.99
CA LYS A 36 -3.09 -6.57 5.44
C LYS A 36 -1.62 -6.80 5.77
N LEU A 37 -0.97 -7.67 5.00
CA LEU A 37 0.45 -7.99 5.22
C LEU A 37 1.35 -6.81 4.87
N ILE A 38 1.03 -6.05 3.83
CA ILE A 38 1.77 -4.83 3.48
C ILE A 38 1.63 -3.80 4.61
N ASN A 39 0.42 -3.60 5.13
CA ASN A 39 0.21 -2.66 6.24
C ASN A 39 0.95 -3.10 7.50
N GLN A 40 0.99 -4.40 7.77
CA GLN A 40 1.76 -4.94 8.89
C GLN A 40 3.24 -4.67 8.71
N ALA A 41 3.79 -4.91 7.52
CA ALA A 41 5.19 -4.64 7.20
C ALA A 41 5.53 -3.16 7.41
N ARG A 42 4.67 -2.27 6.92
CA ARG A 42 4.85 -0.82 7.10
C ARG A 42 4.86 -0.42 8.58
N ARG A 43 4.00 -1.03 9.42
CA ARG A 43 4.00 -0.77 10.85
C ARG A 43 5.29 -1.19 11.53
N GLU A 44 5.99 -2.17 10.97
CA GLU A 44 7.28 -2.63 11.47
C GLU A 44 8.47 -1.85 10.90
N GLY A 45 8.19 -0.81 10.11
CA GLY A 45 9.22 0.05 9.56
C GLY A 45 9.82 -0.43 8.24
N ILE A 46 9.22 -1.43 7.60
CA ILE A 46 9.68 -1.91 6.30
C ILE A 46 9.13 -0.95 5.21
N PRO A 47 10.01 -0.33 4.40
CA PRO A 47 9.59 0.71 3.47
C PRO A 47 8.99 0.16 2.18
N ILE A 48 7.78 -0.37 2.27
CA ILE A 48 6.99 -0.74 1.10
C ILE A 48 6.31 0.52 0.58
N CYS A 49 6.79 1.02 -0.55
CA CYS A 49 6.25 2.20 -1.21
C CYS A 49 5.14 1.80 -2.19
N SER A 50 4.34 2.77 -2.58
CA SER A 50 3.28 2.53 -3.54
C SER A 50 3.10 3.72 -4.48
N CYS A 51 2.59 3.42 -5.67
CA CYS A 51 2.22 4.41 -6.67
C CYS A 51 0.96 3.90 -7.38
N PRO A 52 0.35 4.67 -8.30
CA PRO A 52 -0.84 4.21 -9.00
C PRO A 52 -0.68 2.87 -9.72
N LYS A 53 0.54 2.48 -10.06
CA LYS A 53 0.83 1.23 -10.79
C LYS A 53 1.10 0.03 -9.90
N GLY A 54 1.27 0.20 -8.59
CA GLY A 54 1.51 -0.91 -7.68
C GLY A 54 2.47 -0.59 -6.55
N TYR A 55 3.12 -1.65 -6.06
CA TYR A 55 4.01 -1.58 -4.90
C TYR A 55 5.45 -1.81 -5.29
N TYR A 56 6.37 -1.21 -4.53
CA TYR A 56 7.79 -1.45 -4.69
C TYR A 56 8.52 -1.20 -3.35
N TYR A 57 9.71 -1.77 -3.22
CA TYR A 57 10.53 -1.56 -2.04
C TYR A 57 11.51 -0.42 -2.33
N SER A 58 11.59 0.57 -1.44
CA SER A 58 12.55 1.66 -1.60
C SER A 58 12.93 2.24 -0.24
N GLU A 59 14.23 2.43 -0.03
CA GLU A 59 14.75 3.12 1.15
C GLU A 59 14.97 4.61 0.89
N ASP A 60 14.70 5.08 -0.32
CA ASP A 60 14.82 6.48 -0.69
C ASP A 60 13.78 7.32 0.06
N LYS A 61 14.24 8.39 0.70
CA LYS A 61 13.37 9.25 1.52
C LYS A 61 12.26 9.90 0.70
N THR A 62 12.55 10.29 -0.54
CA THR A 62 11.55 10.91 -1.42
C THR A 62 10.41 9.93 -1.71
N ASP A 63 10.73 8.68 -2.06
CA ASP A 63 9.74 7.66 -2.33
C ASP A 63 8.88 7.37 -1.09
N ILE A 64 9.50 7.28 0.07
CA ILE A 64 8.81 7.03 1.33
C ILE A 64 7.87 8.20 1.65
N LEU A 65 8.35 9.43 1.53
CA LEU A 65 7.54 10.62 1.81
C LEU A 65 6.36 10.76 0.85
N GLU A 66 6.55 10.46 -0.43
CA GLU A 66 5.46 10.47 -1.40
C GLU A 66 4.39 9.44 -1.06
N THR A 67 4.81 8.25 -0.61
CA THR A 67 3.88 7.20 -0.18
C THR A 67 3.10 7.63 1.05
N ILE A 68 3.77 8.21 2.04
CA ILE A 68 3.12 8.73 3.25
C ILE A 68 2.08 9.78 2.87
N ASP A 69 2.43 10.72 2.02
CA ASP A 69 1.55 11.79 1.58
C ASP A 69 0.30 11.23 0.88
N SER A 70 0.47 10.26 0.01
CA SER A 70 -0.63 9.58 -0.67
C SER A 70 -1.57 8.87 0.30
N LEU A 71 -1.01 8.18 1.31
CA LEU A 71 -1.82 7.50 2.33
C LEU A 71 -2.59 8.49 3.20
N MET A 72 -1.96 9.60 3.57
CA MET A 72 -2.61 10.67 4.33
C MET A 72 -3.76 11.30 3.55
N SER A 73 -3.57 11.53 2.26
CA SER A 73 -4.62 12.08 1.39
C SER A 73 -5.85 11.17 1.33
N ARG A 74 -5.65 9.86 1.28
CA ARG A 74 -6.77 8.89 1.32
C ARG A 74 -7.52 8.97 2.63
N THR A 75 -6.81 9.09 3.75
CA THR A 75 -7.43 9.20 5.08
C THR A 75 -8.32 10.42 5.17
N ILE A 76 -7.84 11.57 4.70
CA ILE A 76 -8.62 12.81 4.69
C ILE A 76 -9.89 12.65 3.83
N SER A 77 -9.78 12.02 2.65
CA SER A 77 -10.92 11.78 1.77
C SER A 77 -11.98 10.90 2.42
N VAL A 78 -11.56 9.85 3.13
CA VAL A 78 -12.46 8.94 3.85
C VAL A 78 -13.17 9.68 4.99
N GLU A 79 -12.45 10.50 5.75
CA GLU A 79 -13.02 11.29 6.82
C GLU A 79 -14.08 12.27 6.31
N LYS A 80 -13.84 12.93 5.19
CA LYS A 80 -14.80 13.83 4.55
C LYS A 80 -16.06 13.10 4.10
N ALA A 81 -15.90 11.89 3.55
CA ALA A 81 -17.03 11.07 3.13
C ALA A 81 -17.91 10.66 4.32
N ILE A 82 -17.27 10.25 5.42
CA ILE A 82 -17.99 9.90 6.66
C ILE A 82 -18.76 11.11 7.18
N SER A 83 -18.13 12.27 7.23
CA SER A 83 -18.76 13.50 7.67
C SER A 83 -19.97 13.86 6.82
N GLY A 84 -19.85 13.74 5.49
CA GLY A 84 -20.96 13.98 4.56
C GLY A 84 -22.13 13.04 4.79
N LEU A 85 -21.85 11.75 5.01
CA LEU A 85 -22.89 10.75 5.27
C LEU A 85 -23.60 11.01 6.60
N LEU A 86 -22.87 11.41 7.63
CA LEU A 86 -23.46 11.77 8.91
C LEU A 86 -24.39 12.97 8.77
N THR A 87 -24.03 13.95 7.95
CA THR A 87 -24.88 15.10 7.66
C THR A 87 -26.17 14.67 6.95
N ALA A 88 -26.07 13.72 6.01
CA ALA A 88 -27.23 13.22 5.27
C ALA A 88 -28.24 12.47 6.16
N LEU A 89 -27.82 11.98 7.32
CA LEU A 89 -28.70 11.28 8.27
C LEU A 89 -29.58 12.22 9.09
N ARG A 90 -29.35 13.52 9.07
CA ARG A 90 -30.07 14.50 9.86
C ARG A 90 -31.44 14.85 9.28
#